data_5201d7e6f660f7a496d32f3d8ae54bcf
#
_entry.id   5201d7e6f660f7a496d32f3d8ae54bcf
#
_cell.length_a   1.000
_cell.length_b   1.000
_cell.length_c   1.000
_cell.angle_alpha   90.00
_cell.angle_beta   90.00
_cell.angle_gamma   90.00
#
_symmetry.space_group_name_H-M   'P 1'
#
loop_
_entity.id
_entity.type
_entity.pdbx_description
1 polymer ?
#
loop_
_entity_poly.entity_id
_entity_poly.type
_entity_poly.pdbx_seq_one_letter_code
_entity_poly.pdbx_strand_id
1 'polypeptide(L)'
;DREYIKSIKHDAVFDESRYEVKPIDTNRIPGLFSQRGISDDTVKELSSFISLVRDKQNGKFEGYNIGFPDTNEHSDEANGYEIRGDGGYKSKAAGTDSSSSAWVADLTGGNREVVRSVFFCESAFDAMAFYQMNKIQSGTDVALVSLGGTFSDKQITGTMARFPNARAFDCFDNDLAGRIYGLRMMAILEDIPMKINKKDGALSIEAKGKSFELNMERSLTAQVSEKLSIRYKMGQWLPPKAFKDWNDCLMNKPMVPMLSPHKEERGQNLTERRNAGLKM
;
A
#
# COMPACT_ATOMS: atom_id res chain seq x y z
N ASP A 1 26.90 -0.80 1.43
CA ASP A 1 26.49 -2.21 1.31
C ASP A 1 25.91 -2.69 2.63
N ARG A 2 24.61 -2.51 2.82
CA ARG A 2 23.87 -3.25 3.83
C ARG A 2 22.77 -4.01 3.09
N GLU A 3 23.07 -5.28 2.80
CA GLU A 3 22.03 -6.26 2.51
C GLU A 3 21.07 -6.31 3.70
N TYR A 4 19.90 -5.72 3.52
CA TYR A 4 18.82 -5.85 4.48
C TYR A 4 18.09 -7.16 4.18
N ILE A 5 18.79 -8.28 4.29
CA ILE A 5 18.15 -9.59 4.44
C ILE A 5 17.76 -9.67 5.91
N LYS A 6 16.59 -9.13 6.28
CA LYS A 6 15.91 -9.61 7.47
C LYS A 6 15.66 -11.09 7.23
N SER A 7 16.43 -11.94 7.89
CA SER A 7 16.08 -13.34 8.02
C SER A 7 14.67 -13.39 8.62
N ILE A 8 13.68 -13.68 7.79
CA ILE A 8 12.34 -14.00 8.23
C ILE A 8 12.53 -15.29 9.03
N LYS A 9 12.40 -15.19 10.35
CA LYS A 9 12.34 -16.39 11.20
C LYS A 9 11.03 -17.10 10.86
N HIS A 10 11.11 -18.11 10.06
CA HIS A 10 10.03 -18.93 9.57
C HIS A 10 9.69 -20.05 10.54
N ASP A 11 9.29 -19.79 11.77
CA ASP A 11 8.91 -20.90 12.64
C ASP A 11 7.72 -20.61 13.58
N ALA A 12 7.12 -19.43 13.51
CA ALA A 12 5.92 -19.17 14.31
C ALA A 12 4.67 -19.27 13.41
N VAL A 13 3.94 -20.35 13.55
CA VAL A 13 2.58 -20.49 13.01
C VAL A 13 1.68 -19.52 13.76
N PHE A 14 0.74 -18.87 13.07
CA PHE A 14 -0.24 -18.00 13.71
C PHE A 14 -1.05 -18.81 14.74
N ASP A 15 -1.01 -18.39 15.98
CA ASP A 15 -1.75 -18.97 17.08
C ASP A 15 -2.92 -18.04 17.45
N GLU A 16 -4.10 -18.34 16.92
CA GLU A 16 -5.30 -17.57 17.19
C GLU A 16 -5.63 -17.54 18.70
N SER A 17 -5.30 -18.61 19.45
CA SER A 17 -5.56 -18.69 20.89
C SER A 17 -4.85 -17.60 21.69
N ARG A 18 -3.76 -17.03 21.16
CA ARG A 18 -3.04 -15.89 21.74
C ARG A 18 -3.85 -14.62 21.74
N TYR A 19 -4.79 -14.48 20.79
CA TYR A 19 -5.52 -13.25 20.59
C TYR A 19 -6.95 -13.36 21.11
N GLU A 20 -7.47 -12.28 21.66
CA GLU A 20 -8.90 -12.08 21.83
C GLU A 20 -9.40 -11.21 20.70
N VAL A 21 -10.30 -11.76 19.89
CA VAL A 21 -10.83 -11.12 18.70
C VAL A 21 -12.31 -10.88 18.88
N LYS A 22 -12.76 -9.68 18.53
CA LYS A 22 -14.17 -9.26 18.56
C LYS A 22 -14.54 -8.57 17.26
N PRO A 23 -15.78 -8.70 16.78
CA PRO A 23 -16.28 -7.86 15.70
C PRO A 23 -16.24 -6.39 16.14
N ILE A 24 -16.08 -5.49 15.16
CA ILE A 24 -16.18 -4.06 15.42
C ILE A 24 -17.62 -3.70 15.81
N ASP A 25 -17.78 -2.88 16.87
CA ASP A 25 -19.07 -2.33 17.23
C ASP A 25 -19.36 -1.08 16.37
N THR A 26 -20.28 -1.21 15.43
CA THR A 26 -20.67 -0.13 14.51
C THR A 26 -21.43 1.01 15.20
N ASN A 27 -21.87 0.85 16.46
CA ASN A 27 -22.44 1.92 17.28
C ASN A 27 -21.35 2.64 18.09
N ARG A 28 -20.16 2.04 18.24
CA ARG A 28 -19.03 2.61 18.98
C ARG A 28 -17.73 2.43 18.20
N ILE A 29 -17.64 3.15 17.11
CA ILE A 29 -16.49 3.08 16.19
C ILE A 29 -15.24 3.69 16.87
N PRO A 30 -14.08 2.99 16.81
CA PRO A 30 -12.83 3.52 17.36
C PRO A 30 -12.41 4.84 16.71
N GLY A 31 -11.98 5.81 17.51
CA GLY A 31 -11.60 7.15 17.06
C GLY A 31 -10.41 7.18 16.08
N LEU A 32 -9.65 6.10 15.99
CA LEU A 32 -8.54 6.00 15.03
C LEU A 32 -9.02 6.10 13.56
N PHE A 33 -10.24 5.63 13.25
CA PHE A 33 -10.80 5.77 11.91
C PHE A 33 -11.03 7.25 11.55
N SER A 34 -11.68 7.99 12.42
CA SER A 34 -11.91 9.43 12.21
C SER A 34 -10.60 10.24 12.17
N GLN A 35 -9.59 9.87 12.97
CA GLN A 35 -8.24 10.44 12.90
C GLN A 35 -7.57 10.21 11.54
N ARG A 36 -7.97 9.17 10.81
CA ARG A 36 -7.53 8.84 9.46
C ARG A 36 -8.49 9.33 8.37
N GLY A 37 -9.50 10.12 8.72
CA GLY A 37 -10.50 10.64 7.79
C GLY A 37 -11.51 9.61 7.27
N ILE A 38 -11.47 8.39 7.79
CA ILE A 38 -12.42 7.34 7.44
C ILE A 38 -13.75 7.62 8.15
N SER A 39 -14.82 7.72 7.39
CA SER A 39 -16.16 7.99 7.89
C SER A 39 -16.77 6.77 8.59
N ASP A 40 -17.68 7.02 9.52
CA ASP A 40 -18.43 5.96 10.18
C ASP A 40 -19.19 5.07 9.21
N ASP A 41 -19.73 5.64 8.13
CA ASP A 41 -20.45 4.86 7.11
C ASP A 41 -19.50 3.91 6.38
N THR A 42 -18.29 4.34 6.01
CA THR A 42 -17.26 3.46 5.44
C THR A 42 -16.90 2.33 6.39
N VAL A 43 -16.74 2.63 7.69
CA VAL A 43 -16.45 1.58 8.70
C VAL A 43 -17.62 0.60 8.82
N LYS A 44 -18.87 1.08 8.82
CA LYS A 44 -20.07 0.21 8.89
C LYS A 44 -20.16 -0.71 7.67
N GLU A 45 -19.95 -0.18 6.47
CA GLU A 45 -20.00 -0.96 5.23
C GLU A 45 -18.90 -2.02 5.15
N LEU A 46 -17.72 -1.74 5.68
CA LEU A 46 -16.57 -2.66 5.70
C LEU A 46 -16.43 -3.43 7.03
N SER A 47 -17.39 -3.34 7.93
CA SER A 47 -17.29 -3.88 9.31
C SER A 47 -17.03 -5.38 9.37
N SER A 48 -17.53 -6.16 8.40
CA SER A 48 -17.31 -7.61 8.31
C SER A 48 -15.84 -7.98 8.00
N PHE A 49 -15.05 -7.03 7.52
CA PHE A 49 -13.63 -7.20 7.21
C PHE A 49 -12.71 -6.57 8.25
N ILE A 50 -13.26 -6.13 9.39
CA ILE A 50 -12.52 -5.43 10.44
C ILE A 50 -12.83 -6.09 11.78
N SER A 51 -11.81 -6.25 12.61
CA SER A 51 -11.94 -6.81 13.95
C SER A 51 -11.29 -5.90 14.99
N LEU A 52 -11.66 -6.07 16.24
CA LEU A 52 -10.93 -5.58 17.40
C LEU A 52 -10.07 -6.72 17.93
N VAL A 53 -8.77 -6.51 18.07
CA VAL A 53 -7.79 -7.54 18.41
C VAL A 53 -6.99 -7.13 19.63
N ARG A 54 -6.93 -7.99 20.64
CA ARG A 54 -6.12 -7.86 21.84
C ARG A 54 -5.14 -9.04 21.93
N ASP A 55 -3.84 -8.76 22.02
CA ASP A 55 -2.83 -9.77 22.31
C ASP A 55 -2.82 -10.07 23.81
N LYS A 56 -3.27 -11.27 24.20
CA LYS A 56 -3.33 -11.72 25.60
C LYS A 56 -1.96 -11.89 26.26
N GLN A 57 -0.90 -12.02 25.46
CA GLN A 57 0.48 -12.10 25.94
C GLN A 57 1.14 -10.73 26.10
N ASN A 58 0.53 -9.65 25.59
CA ASN A 58 1.03 -8.31 25.77
C ASN A 58 0.51 -7.71 27.10
N GLY A 59 1.15 -8.03 28.20
CA GLY A 59 0.77 -7.52 29.53
C GLY A 59 0.93 -6.01 29.74
N LYS A 60 1.42 -5.27 28.72
CA LYS A 60 1.56 -3.81 28.78
C LYS A 60 0.36 -3.03 28.22
N PHE A 61 -0.51 -3.71 27.48
CA PHE A 61 -1.66 -3.09 26.83
C PHE A 61 -2.88 -3.98 26.97
N GLU A 62 -3.84 -3.53 27.75
CA GLU A 62 -5.08 -4.27 28.01
C GLU A 62 -6.22 -3.92 27.02
N GLY A 63 -6.01 -2.92 26.17
CA GLY A 63 -7.00 -2.47 25.19
C GLY A 63 -7.07 -3.33 23.94
N TYR A 64 -7.97 -2.95 23.03
CA TYR A 64 -8.07 -3.54 21.69
C TYR A 64 -7.49 -2.58 20.67
N ASN A 65 -6.73 -3.15 19.74
CA ASN A 65 -6.33 -2.49 18.51
C ASN A 65 -7.30 -2.85 17.39
N ILE A 66 -7.30 -2.08 16.32
CA ILE A 66 -7.97 -2.45 15.07
C ILE A 66 -7.15 -3.55 14.40
N GLY A 67 -7.81 -4.64 14.06
CA GLY A 67 -7.24 -5.77 13.31
C GLY A 67 -7.92 -5.91 11.96
N PHE A 68 -7.12 -6.04 10.92
CA PHE A 68 -7.54 -6.37 9.59
C PHE A 68 -7.13 -7.82 9.33
N PRO A 69 -8.07 -8.78 9.25
CA PRO A 69 -7.76 -10.20 9.14
C PRO A 69 -7.08 -10.51 7.81
N ASP A 70 -5.89 -11.08 7.87
CA ASP A 70 -5.18 -11.58 6.69
C ASP A 70 -5.72 -12.99 6.35
N THR A 71 -6.10 -13.21 5.11
CA THR A 71 -6.61 -14.47 4.57
C THR A 71 -5.83 -14.87 3.32
N ASN A 72 -5.90 -16.12 2.88
CA ASN A 72 -5.25 -16.59 1.66
C ASN A 72 -6.26 -17.22 0.67
N GLU A 73 -5.75 -17.75 -0.43
CA GLU A 73 -6.57 -18.36 -1.48
C GLU A 73 -7.33 -19.62 -1.05
N HIS A 74 -6.88 -20.27 0.03
CA HIS A 74 -7.40 -21.56 0.48
C HIS A 74 -8.47 -21.41 1.58
N SER A 75 -8.48 -20.30 2.31
CA SER A 75 -9.37 -20.10 3.45
C SER A 75 -9.76 -18.64 3.64
N ASP A 76 -11.01 -18.40 4.02
CA ASP A 76 -11.52 -17.13 4.51
C ASP A 76 -11.27 -16.94 6.01
N GLU A 77 -10.78 -17.97 6.71
CA GLU A 77 -10.38 -17.86 8.09
C GLU A 77 -9.10 -17.02 8.21
N ALA A 78 -9.04 -16.19 9.24
CA ALA A 78 -7.88 -15.36 9.50
C ALA A 78 -6.67 -16.23 9.88
N ASN A 79 -5.58 -16.09 9.15
CA ASN A 79 -4.28 -16.68 9.48
C ASN A 79 -3.26 -15.63 9.88
N GLY A 80 -3.76 -14.50 10.36
CA GLY A 80 -3.02 -13.37 10.88
C GLY A 80 -3.84 -12.11 10.87
N TYR A 81 -3.22 -11.01 11.31
CA TYR A 81 -3.85 -9.69 11.31
C TYR A 81 -2.82 -8.62 11.01
N GLU A 82 -3.17 -7.68 10.13
CA GLU A 82 -2.57 -6.36 10.13
C GLU A 82 -3.16 -5.58 11.31
N ILE A 83 -2.32 -5.09 12.24
CA ILE A 83 -2.77 -4.44 13.48
C ILE A 83 -2.47 -2.95 13.43
N ARG A 84 -3.44 -2.14 13.80
CA ARG A 84 -3.33 -0.68 13.91
C ARG A 84 -3.87 -0.22 15.26
N GLY A 85 -3.13 0.67 15.92
CA GLY A 85 -3.50 1.24 17.22
C GLY A 85 -3.18 2.72 17.29
N ASP A 86 -3.51 3.31 18.44
CA ASP A 86 -3.24 4.71 18.74
C ASP A 86 -1.74 5.02 18.72
N GLY A 87 -1.39 6.31 18.59
CA GLY A 87 0.00 6.76 18.59
C GLY A 87 0.81 6.27 17.39
N GLY A 88 0.15 5.88 16.28
CA GLY A 88 0.82 5.37 15.08
C GLY A 88 1.28 3.92 15.19
N TYR A 89 0.80 3.17 16.19
CA TYR A 89 1.15 1.76 16.31
C TYR A 89 0.70 0.95 15.10
N LYS A 90 1.65 0.25 14.49
CA LYS A 90 1.43 -0.67 13.37
C LYS A 90 2.27 -1.93 13.55
N SER A 91 1.65 -3.08 13.34
CA SER A 91 2.32 -4.39 13.44
C SER A 91 1.56 -5.42 12.60
N LYS A 92 2.17 -6.58 12.44
CA LYS A 92 1.47 -7.83 12.12
C LYS A 92 1.32 -8.63 13.41
N ALA A 93 0.23 -9.37 13.56
CA ALA A 93 0.09 -10.35 14.64
C ALA A 93 1.22 -11.38 14.55
N ALA A 94 1.73 -11.81 15.70
CA ALA A 94 2.82 -12.77 15.71
C ALA A 94 2.40 -14.09 15.03
N GLY A 95 3.24 -14.59 14.15
CA GLY A 95 2.98 -15.81 13.37
C GLY A 95 2.11 -15.59 12.13
N THR A 96 1.66 -14.36 11.83
CA THR A 96 0.94 -14.06 10.58
C THR A 96 1.71 -14.57 9.37
N ASP A 97 1.06 -15.34 8.52
CA ASP A 97 1.62 -15.76 7.23
C ASP A 97 1.66 -14.61 6.24
N SER A 98 2.65 -13.73 6.40
CA SER A 98 2.88 -12.60 5.48
C SER A 98 3.44 -13.05 4.12
N SER A 99 3.66 -14.35 3.91
CA SER A 99 4.19 -14.87 2.64
C SER A 99 3.07 -15.18 1.64
N SER A 100 1.86 -15.50 2.10
CA SER A 100 0.74 -15.86 1.21
C SER A 100 -0.56 -15.15 1.52
N SER A 101 -0.67 -14.47 2.67
CA SER A 101 -1.92 -13.89 3.14
C SER A 101 -1.93 -12.38 3.04
N ALA A 102 -3.11 -11.85 2.81
CA ALA A 102 -3.39 -10.42 2.73
C ALA A 102 -4.75 -10.13 3.35
N TRP A 103 -4.99 -8.89 3.77
CA TRP A 103 -6.34 -8.45 4.05
C TRP A 103 -7.12 -8.30 2.76
N VAL A 104 -8.29 -8.94 2.70
CA VAL A 104 -9.15 -8.91 1.52
C VAL A 104 -10.58 -8.56 1.93
N ALA A 105 -11.13 -7.49 1.36
CA ALA A 105 -12.53 -7.12 1.47
C ALA A 105 -13.23 -7.42 0.13
N ASP A 106 -13.90 -8.55 0.05
CA ASP A 106 -14.73 -8.96 -1.08
C ASP A 106 -16.12 -8.34 -0.97
N LEU A 107 -16.39 -7.30 -1.76
CA LEU A 107 -17.62 -6.53 -1.68
C LEU A 107 -18.83 -7.23 -2.33
N THR A 108 -18.63 -8.40 -2.94
CA THR A 108 -19.71 -9.17 -3.58
C THR A 108 -20.54 -10.00 -2.59
N GLY A 109 -20.13 -10.02 -1.31
CA GLY A 109 -20.75 -10.91 -0.31
C GLY A 109 -20.33 -12.37 -0.45
N GLY A 110 -19.15 -12.65 -1.00
CA GLY A 110 -18.54 -13.98 -1.09
C GLY A 110 -18.69 -14.65 -2.47
N ASN A 111 -19.33 -14.00 -3.44
CA ASN A 111 -19.40 -14.54 -4.80
C ASN A 111 -18.16 -14.15 -5.61
N ARG A 112 -17.07 -14.87 -5.43
CA ARG A 112 -15.76 -14.61 -6.02
C ARG A 112 -15.74 -14.56 -7.55
N GLU A 113 -16.64 -15.32 -8.20
CA GLU A 113 -16.72 -15.40 -9.66
C GLU A 113 -17.26 -14.13 -10.32
N VAL A 114 -17.98 -13.29 -9.58
CA VAL A 114 -18.50 -12.02 -10.11
C VAL A 114 -17.55 -10.85 -9.92
N VAL A 115 -16.49 -11.00 -9.11
CA VAL A 115 -15.47 -9.95 -8.95
C VAL A 115 -14.81 -9.64 -10.28
N ARG A 116 -14.81 -8.38 -10.69
CA ARG A 116 -14.20 -7.89 -11.94
C ARG A 116 -12.99 -7.02 -11.72
N SER A 117 -12.86 -6.46 -10.52
CA SER A 117 -11.76 -5.55 -10.19
C SER A 117 -11.19 -5.86 -8.80
N VAL A 118 -9.87 -6.05 -8.73
CA VAL A 118 -9.12 -6.22 -7.48
C VAL A 118 -8.15 -5.05 -7.34
N PHE A 119 -8.31 -4.24 -6.30
CA PHE A 119 -7.50 -3.05 -6.03
C PHE A 119 -6.50 -3.35 -4.92
N PHE A 120 -5.21 -3.32 -5.26
CA PHE A 120 -4.10 -3.60 -4.35
C PHE A 120 -3.52 -2.32 -3.77
N CYS A 121 -3.58 -2.18 -2.46
CA CYS A 121 -3.04 -1.07 -1.68
C CYS A 121 -1.92 -1.55 -0.74
N GLU A 122 -1.09 -0.62 -0.26
CA GLU A 122 -0.03 -0.96 0.70
C GLU A 122 -0.56 -1.20 2.11
N SER A 123 -1.64 -0.52 2.51
CA SER A 123 -2.27 -0.71 3.82
C SER A 123 -3.79 -0.75 3.74
N ALA A 124 -4.41 -1.33 4.77
CA ALA A 124 -5.87 -1.39 4.87
C ALA A 124 -6.50 0.01 4.98
N PHE A 125 -5.83 0.98 5.62
CA PHE A 125 -6.32 2.35 5.65
C PHE A 125 -6.29 3.02 4.27
N ASP A 126 -5.29 2.73 3.42
CA ASP A 126 -5.27 3.23 2.04
C ASP A 126 -6.39 2.62 1.20
N ALA A 127 -6.65 1.32 1.38
CA ALA A 127 -7.77 0.65 0.73
C ALA A 127 -9.13 1.21 1.15
N MET A 128 -9.31 1.49 2.46
CA MET A 128 -10.54 2.14 2.97
C MET A 128 -10.68 3.58 2.46
N ALA A 129 -9.58 4.34 2.41
CA ALA A 129 -9.58 5.70 1.87
C ALA A 129 -9.91 5.68 0.36
N PHE A 130 -9.33 4.75 -0.40
CA PHE A 130 -9.65 4.53 -1.80
C PHE A 130 -11.14 4.23 -1.98
N TYR A 131 -11.69 3.31 -1.18
CA TYR A 131 -13.12 2.97 -1.18
C TYR A 131 -14.00 4.20 -0.98
N GLN A 132 -13.75 4.96 0.08
CA GLN A 132 -14.53 6.14 0.44
C GLN A 132 -14.47 7.24 -0.64
N MET A 133 -13.27 7.55 -1.13
CA MET A 133 -13.06 8.62 -2.11
C MET A 133 -13.67 8.30 -3.48
N ASN A 134 -13.63 7.05 -3.89
CA ASN A 134 -14.18 6.60 -5.16
C ASN A 134 -15.67 6.23 -5.06
N LYS A 135 -16.30 6.42 -3.88
CA LYS A 135 -17.72 6.13 -3.63
C LYS A 135 -18.13 4.73 -4.06
N ILE A 136 -17.23 3.77 -3.84
CA ILE A 136 -17.52 2.36 -4.07
C ILE A 136 -18.61 1.94 -3.08
N GLN A 137 -19.46 1.02 -3.46
CA GLN A 137 -20.56 0.56 -2.63
C GLN A 137 -20.41 -0.92 -2.32
N SER A 138 -20.94 -1.35 -1.20
CA SER A 138 -21.12 -2.77 -0.90
C SER A 138 -21.99 -3.43 -1.95
N GLY A 139 -21.75 -4.72 -2.27
CA GLY A 139 -22.48 -5.45 -3.30
C GLY A 139 -21.99 -5.21 -4.73
N THR A 140 -20.90 -4.44 -4.93
CA THR A 140 -20.26 -4.26 -6.24
C THR A 140 -19.30 -5.41 -6.57
N ASP A 141 -18.92 -5.53 -7.84
CA ASP A 141 -18.00 -6.55 -8.37
C ASP A 141 -16.51 -6.26 -8.08
N VAL A 142 -16.24 -5.77 -6.88
CA VAL A 142 -14.93 -5.25 -6.44
C VAL A 142 -14.41 -6.03 -5.24
N ALA A 143 -13.10 -6.26 -5.21
CA ALA A 143 -12.36 -6.63 -4.01
C ALA A 143 -11.25 -5.60 -3.72
N LEU A 144 -11.11 -5.25 -2.44
CA LEU A 144 -10.02 -4.39 -1.94
C LEU A 144 -9.00 -5.28 -1.24
N VAL A 145 -7.73 -4.99 -1.42
CA VAL A 145 -6.62 -5.78 -0.84
C VAL A 145 -5.60 -4.86 -0.19
N SER A 146 -5.21 -5.19 1.05
CA SER A 146 -4.02 -4.64 1.68
C SER A 146 -2.94 -5.70 1.75
N LEU A 147 -1.76 -5.38 1.24
CA LEU A 147 -0.60 -6.27 1.30
C LEU A 147 0.18 -6.12 2.63
N GLY A 148 -0.12 -5.08 3.41
CA GLY A 148 0.49 -4.81 4.70
C GLY A 148 1.93 -4.29 4.62
N GLY A 149 2.32 -3.72 3.48
CA GLY A 149 3.65 -3.19 3.17
C GLY A 149 4.37 -4.02 2.09
N THR A 150 5.64 -4.38 2.33
CA THR A 150 6.39 -5.25 1.39
C THR A 150 5.70 -6.61 1.23
N PHE A 151 5.46 -7.02 0.01
CA PHE A 151 4.70 -8.21 -0.32
C PHE A 151 5.54 -9.31 -0.98
N SER A 152 5.01 -10.52 -0.97
CA SER A 152 5.53 -11.67 -1.72
C SER A 152 4.76 -11.86 -3.04
N ASP A 153 5.35 -12.64 -3.95
CA ASP A 153 4.69 -12.99 -5.20
C ASP A 153 3.41 -13.81 -4.97
N LYS A 154 3.41 -14.67 -3.93
CA LYS A 154 2.25 -15.51 -3.56
C LYS A 154 1.04 -14.70 -3.09
N GLN A 155 1.24 -13.55 -2.44
CA GLN A 155 0.11 -12.69 -2.08
C GLN A 155 -0.62 -12.16 -3.32
N ILE A 156 0.10 -11.79 -4.37
CA ILE A 156 -0.50 -11.33 -5.63
C ILE A 156 -1.14 -12.50 -6.37
N THR A 157 -0.38 -13.58 -6.62
CA THR A 157 -0.87 -14.72 -7.42
C THR A 157 -2.02 -15.45 -6.73
N GLY A 158 -1.95 -15.66 -5.39
CA GLY A 158 -3.02 -16.29 -4.63
C GLY A 158 -4.29 -15.43 -4.59
N THR A 159 -4.16 -14.11 -4.41
CA THR A 159 -5.33 -13.22 -4.50
C THR A 159 -5.98 -13.29 -5.88
N MET A 160 -5.19 -13.27 -6.95
CA MET A 160 -5.75 -13.36 -8.31
C MET A 160 -6.33 -14.74 -8.62
N ALA A 161 -5.77 -15.82 -8.06
CA ALA A 161 -6.36 -17.15 -8.16
C ALA A 161 -7.74 -17.24 -7.44
N ARG A 162 -7.90 -16.50 -6.34
CA ARG A 162 -9.16 -16.37 -5.61
C ARG A 162 -10.25 -15.66 -6.43
N PHE A 163 -9.86 -14.75 -7.36
CA PHE A 163 -10.76 -13.95 -8.20
C PHE A 163 -10.44 -14.15 -9.68
N PRO A 164 -10.76 -15.32 -10.27
CA PRO A 164 -10.27 -15.74 -11.59
C PRO A 164 -10.75 -14.85 -12.75
N ASN A 165 -11.84 -14.13 -12.58
CA ASN A 165 -12.45 -13.27 -13.61
C ASN A 165 -12.06 -11.78 -13.44
N ALA A 166 -11.25 -11.47 -12.45
CA ALA A 166 -10.94 -10.09 -12.11
C ALA A 166 -9.70 -9.56 -12.84
N ARG A 167 -9.70 -8.26 -13.05
CA ARG A 167 -8.51 -7.49 -13.41
C ARG A 167 -7.88 -6.90 -12.16
N ALA A 168 -6.56 -7.00 -12.05
CA ALA A 168 -5.79 -6.37 -10.99
C ALA A 168 -5.55 -4.87 -11.26
N PHE A 169 -5.60 -4.06 -10.20
CA PHE A 169 -5.28 -2.64 -10.23
C PHE A 169 -4.24 -2.32 -9.17
N ASP A 170 -3.19 -1.62 -9.59
CA ASP A 170 -2.17 -1.01 -8.75
C ASP A 170 -2.72 0.29 -8.16
N CYS A 171 -2.89 0.33 -6.84
CA CYS A 171 -3.32 1.48 -6.06
C CYS A 171 -2.27 1.88 -5.01
N PHE A 172 -1.00 1.55 -5.25
CA PHE A 172 0.11 1.81 -4.33
C PHE A 172 0.45 3.29 -4.22
N ASP A 173 1.34 3.60 -3.29
CA ASP A 173 1.81 4.95 -3.01
C ASP A 173 2.50 5.60 -4.22
N ASN A 174 2.48 6.93 -4.28
CA ASN A 174 3.20 7.70 -5.30
C ASN A 174 4.70 7.84 -5.04
N ASP A 175 5.18 7.36 -3.89
CA ASP A 175 6.61 7.39 -3.60
C ASP A 175 7.39 6.33 -4.42
N LEU A 176 8.72 6.35 -4.31
CA LEU A 176 9.55 5.42 -5.07
C LEU A 176 9.26 3.95 -4.73
N ALA A 177 8.95 3.65 -3.46
CA ALA A 177 8.67 2.30 -3.02
C ALA A 177 7.39 1.77 -3.67
N GLY A 178 6.29 2.54 -3.62
CA GLY A 178 5.02 2.17 -4.25
C GLY A 178 5.14 2.04 -5.77
N ARG A 179 5.90 2.92 -6.43
CA ARG A 179 6.18 2.79 -7.87
C ARG A 179 6.96 1.52 -8.23
N ILE A 180 7.91 1.11 -7.38
CA ILE A 180 8.62 -0.16 -7.52
C ILE A 180 7.67 -1.33 -7.27
N TYR A 181 6.75 -1.21 -6.32
CA TYR A 181 5.74 -2.23 -6.06
C TYR A 181 4.80 -2.43 -7.26
N GLY A 182 4.33 -1.36 -7.89
CA GLY A 182 3.55 -1.44 -9.13
C GLY A 182 4.31 -2.14 -10.25
N LEU A 183 5.60 -1.82 -10.41
CA LEU A 183 6.46 -2.50 -11.38
C LEU A 183 6.64 -3.99 -11.06
N ARG A 184 6.86 -4.33 -9.79
CA ARG A 184 6.98 -5.71 -9.34
C ARG A 184 5.68 -6.50 -9.53
N MET A 185 4.55 -5.90 -9.17
CA MET A 185 3.24 -6.51 -9.38
C MET A 185 2.98 -6.80 -10.87
N MET A 186 3.33 -5.85 -11.76
CA MET A 186 3.27 -6.06 -13.21
C MET A 186 4.11 -7.27 -13.63
N ALA A 187 5.35 -7.37 -13.14
CA ALA A 187 6.25 -8.47 -13.48
C ALA A 187 5.69 -9.83 -13.04
N ILE A 188 5.11 -9.90 -11.82
CA ILE A 188 4.46 -11.11 -11.29
C ILE A 188 3.27 -11.52 -12.17
N LEU A 189 2.37 -10.58 -12.48
CA LEU A 189 1.15 -10.87 -13.23
C LEU A 189 1.40 -11.26 -14.70
N GLU A 190 2.51 -10.82 -15.26
CA GLU A 190 2.92 -11.17 -16.63
C GLU A 190 3.96 -12.31 -16.67
N ASP A 191 4.23 -12.95 -15.53
CA ASP A 191 5.23 -14.02 -15.38
C ASP A 191 6.59 -13.65 -16.00
N ILE A 192 7.09 -12.45 -15.65
CA ILE A 192 8.35 -11.93 -16.14
C ILE A 192 9.38 -11.95 -15.01
N PRO A 193 10.35 -12.87 -15.03
CA PRO A 193 11.47 -12.80 -14.12
C PRO A 193 12.19 -11.46 -14.30
N MET A 194 12.17 -10.64 -13.26
CA MET A 194 12.69 -9.26 -13.29
C MET A 194 13.55 -9.01 -12.06
N LYS A 195 14.77 -8.52 -12.30
CA LYS A 195 15.63 -8.01 -11.25
C LYS A 195 15.64 -6.50 -11.28
N ILE A 196 15.34 -5.89 -10.16
CA ILE A 196 15.28 -4.45 -9.97
C ILE A 196 16.48 -4.05 -9.11
N ASN A 197 17.40 -3.26 -9.65
CA ASN A 197 18.59 -2.80 -8.97
C ASN A 197 18.50 -1.29 -8.74
N LYS A 198 18.81 -0.84 -7.51
CA LYS A 198 18.94 0.57 -7.16
C LYS A 198 20.38 0.86 -6.79
N LYS A 199 21.05 1.71 -7.55
CA LYS A 199 22.43 2.11 -7.29
C LYS A 199 22.58 3.61 -7.57
N ASP A 200 23.19 4.34 -6.64
CA ASP A 200 23.53 5.77 -6.75
C ASP A 200 22.35 6.66 -7.21
N GLY A 201 21.13 6.33 -6.75
CA GLY A 201 19.90 7.03 -7.14
C GLY A 201 19.31 6.61 -8.48
N ALA A 202 20.00 5.83 -9.29
CA ALA A 202 19.50 5.24 -10.53
C ALA A 202 18.77 3.92 -10.26
N LEU A 203 17.76 3.65 -11.07
CA LEU A 203 17.01 2.39 -11.06
C LEU A 203 17.26 1.67 -12.38
N SER A 204 17.73 0.44 -12.31
CA SER A 204 17.96 -0.39 -13.50
C SER A 204 17.20 -1.72 -13.42
N ILE A 205 16.85 -2.23 -14.58
CA ILE A 205 16.08 -3.47 -14.76
C ILE A 205 16.91 -4.46 -15.55
N GLU A 206 16.89 -5.71 -15.09
CA GLU A 206 17.34 -6.87 -15.85
C GLU A 206 16.14 -7.80 -16.06
N ALA A 207 15.69 -7.98 -17.30
CA ALA A 207 14.56 -8.85 -17.64
C ALA A 207 14.61 -9.28 -19.10
N LYS A 208 14.21 -10.51 -19.40
CA LYS A 208 14.17 -11.08 -20.77
C LYS A 208 15.48 -10.88 -21.53
N GLY A 209 16.63 -11.04 -20.86
CA GLY A 209 17.96 -10.89 -21.46
C GLY A 209 18.38 -9.44 -21.81
N LYS A 210 17.58 -8.45 -21.40
CA LYS A 210 17.90 -7.03 -21.56
C LYS A 210 18.26 -6.42 -20.23
N SER A 211 19.15 -5.41 -20.26
CA SER A 211 19.45 -4.54 -19.10
C SER A 211 19.33 -3.09 -19.54
N PHE A 212 18.60 -2.27 -18.73
CA PHE A 212 18.38 -0.86 -19.04
C PHE A 212 18.06 -0.06 -17.79
N GLU A 213 18.36 1.23 -17.83
CA GLU A 213 18.00 2.19 -16.76
C GLU A 213 16.62 2.78 -17.00
N LEU A 214 15.97 3.17 -15.90
CA LEU A 214 14.67 3.82 -15.89
C LEU A 214 14.79 5.30 -15.52
N ASN A 215 14.08 6.14 -16.26
CA ASN A 215 13.90 7.54 -15.91
C ASN A 215 12.88 7.67 -14.77
N MET A 216 13.30 8.21 -13.64
CA MET A 216 12.47 8.35 -12.45
C MET A 216 11.33 9.35 -12.60
N GLU A 217 11.37 10.25 -13.59
CA GLU A 217 10.31 11.24 -13.86
C GLU A 217 9.14 10.65 -14.68
N ARG A 218 9.32 9.45 -15.27
CA ARG A 218 8.32 8.77 -16.09
C ARG A 218 7.72 7.58 -15.37
N SER A 219 6.55 7.10 -15.80
CA SER A 219 5.97 5.85 -15.31
C SER A 219 6.94 4.69 -15.51
N LEU A 220 7.30 3.99 -14.42
CA LEU A 220 8.25 2.87 -14.47
C LEU A 220 7.66 1.68 -15.26
N THR A 221 6.39 1.36 -15.04
CA THR A 221 5.68 0.28 -15.72
C THR A 221 5.58 0.54 -17.23
N ALA A 222 5.28 1.78 -17.63
CA ALA A 222 5.20 2.15 -19.03
C ALA A 222 6.56 2.03 -19.74
N GLN A 223 7.65 2.45 -19.09
CA GLN A 223 9.00 2.32 -19.67
C GLN A 223 9.40 0.86 -19.83
N VAL A 224 9.13 0.01 -18.85
CA VAL A 224 9.43 -1.43 -18.95
C VAL A 224 8.58 -2.08 -20.05
N SER A 225 7.30 -1.74 -20.13
CA SER A 225 6.42 -2.19 -21.22
C SER A 225 6.99 -1.84 -22.60
N GLU A 226 7.43 -0.59 -22.78
CA GLU A 226 8.07 -0.11 -24.01
C GLU A 226 9.37 -0.87 -24.33
N LYS A 227 10.30 -0.94 -23.36
CA LYS A 227 11.64 -1.56 -23.53
C LYS A 227 11.57 -3.05 -23.80
N LEU A 228 10.60 -3.74 -23.17
CA LEU A 228 10.41 -5.19 -23.34
C LEU A 228 9.41 -5.54 -24.44
N SER A 229 8.76 -4.55 -25.05
CA SER A 229 7.69 -4.74 -26.04
C SER A 229 6.58 -5.66 -25.53
N ILE A 230 6.14 -5.42 -24.29
CA ILE A 230 5.07 -6.18 -23.64
C ILE A 230 3.84 -5.29 -23.44
N ARG A 231 2.67 -5.92 -23.44
CA ARG A 231 1.40 -5.29 -23.08
C ARG A 231 0.90 -5.95 -21.82
N TYR A 232 1.03 -5.24 -20.68
CA TYR A 232 0.55 -5.76 -19.40
C TYR A 232 -0.96 -5.57 -19.23
N LYS A 233 -1.56 -6.47 -18.45
CA LYS A 233 -3.02 -6.56 -18.29
C LYS A 233 -3.55 -5.78 -17.09
N MET A 234 -2.72 -5.51 -16.08
CA MET A 234 -3.15 -4.77 -14.90
C MET A 234 -3.52 -3.33 -15.24
N GLY A 235 -4.38 -2.73 -14.43
CA GLY A 235 -4.64 -1.29 -14.41
C GLY A 235 -3.77 -0.58 -13.38
N GLN A 236 -3.72 0.76 -13.47
CA GLN A 236 -3.17 1.61 -12.43
C GLN A 236 -4.24 2.63 -12.04
N TRP A 237 -4.48 2.73 -10.74
CA TRP A 237 -5.36 3.72 -10.17
C TRP A 237 -4.67 4.34 -8.96
N LEU A 238 -3.72 5.21 -9.26
CA LEU A 238 -2.84 5.82 -8.26
C LEU A 238 -3.49 7.03 -7.60
N PRO A 239 -3.09 7.39 -6.38
CA PRO A 239 -3.47 8.65 -5.75
C PRO A 239 -3.14 9.84 -6.66
N PRO A 240 -3.85 10.97 -6.57
CA PRO A 240 -3.46 12.19 -7.30
C PRO A 240 -2.01 12.58 -6.96
N LYS A 241 -1.25 13.05 -7.95
CA LYS A 241 0.20 13.31 -7.84
C LYS A 241 0.63 14.22 -6.67
N ALA A 242 -0.29 15.04 -6.15
CA ALA A 242 -0.02 15.89 -5.01
C ALA A 242 0.06 15.13 -3.67
N PHE A 243 -0.38 13.89 -3.62
CA PHE A 243 -0.48 13.10 -2.39
C PHE A 243 0.37 11.84 -2.48
N LYS A 244 0.94 11.45 -1.34
CA LYS A 244 1.75 10.25 -1.25
C LYS A 244 0.91 8.98 -1.44
N ASP A 245 -0.18 8.88 -0.69
CA ASP A 245 -1.05 7.72 -0.63
C ASP A 245 -2.53 8.14 -0.61
N TRP A 246 -3.43 7.18 -0.61
CA TRP A 246 -4.87 7.41 -0.61
C TRP A 246 -5.36 8.00 0.71
N ASN A 247 -4.77 7.62 1.83
CA ASN A 247 -5.16 8.16 3.14
C ASN A 247 -4.72 9.62 3.28
N ASP A 248 -3.53 9.99 2.81
CA ASP A 248 -3.07 11.38 2.76
C ASP A 248 -3.96 12.22 1.80
N CYS A 249 -4.41 11.63 0.69
CA CYS A 249 -5.35 12.29 -0.22
C CYS A 249 -6.70 12.54 0.47
N LEU A 250 -7.27 11.56 1.15
CA LEU A 250 -8.51 11.69 1.90
C LEU A 250 -8.41 12.75 3.01
N MET A 251 -7.25 12.80 3.69
CA MET A 251 -6.94 13.76 4.74
C MET A 251 -6.56 15.14 4.23
N ASN A 252 -6.48 15.34 2.92
CA ASN A 252 -5.98 16.56 2.26
C ASN A 252 -4.58 16.99 2.77
N LYS A 253 -3.66 16.01 2.88
CA LYS A 253 -2.26 16.21 3.30
C LYS A 253 -1.32 16.06 2.10
N PRO A 254 -1.17 17.11 1.26
CA PRO A 254 -0.31 17.00 0.09
C PRO A 254 1.16 16.86 0.49
N MET A 255 1.92 16.17 -0.36
CA MET A 255 3.37 16.12 -0.25
C MET A 255 3.92 17.55 -0.31
N VAL A 256 4.75 17.93 0.66
CA VAL A 256 5.46 19.21 0.61
C VAL A 256 6.46 19.12 -0.54
N PRO A 257 6.41 20.03 -1.54
CA PRO A 257 7.44 20.07 -2.57
C PRO A 257 8.80 20.21 -1.88
N MET A 258 9.75 19.32 -2.16
CA MET A 258 11.14 19.58 -1.75
C MET A 258 11.59 20.83 -2.48
N LEU A 259 11.71 21.92 -1.75
CA LEU A 259 12.35 23.12 -2.25
C LEU A 259 13.77 22.72 -2.68
N SER A 260 14.01 22.75 -3.99
CA SER A 260 15.37 22.49 -4.49
C SER A 260 16.29 23.53 -3.89
N PRO A 261 17.46 23.15 -3.32
CA PRO A 261 18.37 24.08 -2.62
C PRO A 261 19.05 25.11 -3.53
N HIS A 262 18.62 25.29 -4.76
CA HIS A 262 19.32 26.09 -5.77
C HIS A 262 18.65 27.41 -6.17
N LYS A 263 17.84 28.06 -5.32
CA LYS A 263 17.26 29.38 -5.66
C LYS A 263 17.61 30.53 -4.71
N GLU A 264 18.52 30.36 -3.74
CA GLU A 264 18.86 31.46 -2.84
C GLU A 264 20.16 32.25 -3.17
N GLU A 265 20.89 31.94 -4.24
CA GLU A 265 22.16 32.67 -4.54
C GLU A 265 22.06 33.73 -5.65
N ARG A 266 20.86 34.16 -6.08
CA ARG A 266 20.77 35.26 -7.07
C ARG A 266 20.13 36.55 -6.56
N GLY A 267 20.01 36.74 -5.23
CA GLY A 267 19.31 37.90 -4.65
C GLY A 267 20.22 38.96 -3.97
N GLN A 268 21.50 38.73 -3.82
CA GLN A 268 22.34 39.62 -2.97
C GLN A 268 23.43 40.44 -3.68
N ASN A 269 23.44 40.55 -4.99
CA ASN A 269 24.50 41.34 -5.69
C ASN A 269 23.97 42.54 -6.50
N LEU A 270 22.83 43.12 -6.15
CA LEU A 270 22.31 44.30 -6.85
C LEU A 270 22.15 45.57 -5.99
N THR A 271 22.56 45.54 -4.71
CA THR A 271 22.45 46.69 -3.81
C THR A 271 23.79 47.43 -3.56
N GLU A 272 24.92 46.88 -3.98
CA GLU A 272 26.24 47.54 -3.75
C GLU A 272 26.77 48.39 -4.91
N ARG A 273 26.08 48.50 -6.05
CA ARG A 273 26.53 49.34 -7.18
C ARG A 273 25.85 50.71 -7.32
N ARG A 274 25.08 51.14 -6.32
CA ARG A 274 24.39 52.47 -6.37
C ARG A 274 25.00 53.57 -5.47
N ASN A 275 26.04 53.31 -4.69
CA ASN A 275 26.61 54.29 -3.77
C ASN A 275 28.06 54.72 -4.08
N ALA A 276 28.56 54.49 -5.30
CA ALA A 276 29.89 54.99 -5.72
C ALA A 276 29.76 55.90 -6.94
N GLY A 277 29.06 57.01 -6.79
CA GLY A 277 28.95 57.94 -7.89
C GLY A 277 28.19 59.21 -7.52
N LEU A 278 28.63 59.97 -6.51
CA LEU A 278 28.38 61.41 -6.36
C LEU A 278 29.30 61.98 -5.31
N LYS A 279 30.53 62.36 -5.73
CA LYS A 279 31.33 63.40 -5.16
C LYS A 279 32.14 64.04 -6.29
N MET A 280 31.65 65.12 -6.78
CA MET A 280 32.28 66.38 -7.19
C MET A 280 31.20 67.35 -7.57
#